data_2b62b269d0a6d37762039545d80a7b9b
#
_entry.id   2b62b269d0a6d37762039545d80a7b9b
#
_cell.length_a   1.000
_cell.length_b   1.000
_cell.length_c   1.000
_cell.angle_alpha   90.00
_cell.angle_beta   90.00
_cell.angle_gamma   90.00
#
_symmetry.space_group_name_H-M   'P 1'
#
loop_
_entity.id
_entity.type
_entity.pdbx_description
1 polymer ?
#
loop_
_entity_poly.entity_id
_entity_poly.type
_entity_poly.pdbx_seq_one_letter_code
_entity_poly.pdbx_strand_id
1 'polypeptide(L)'
;MNTNQQKSNWILDALLFAGFLVTFALDWTGLPMHQWIGLFGGLLAASHLVLHWKWVSAVTRRFFGKTSVQARGYYLLDAAIMTGFSLILMTGLVISTWLSLNLANYAVWANVHATASITTLILIVLKIGLHSRWIVSVARRSIFPPASQPAPVLRTSQTLRQAAASVADSEALPRRDFLRLMGSVGVVSLIAVSFP
;
A
#
# COMPACT_ATOMS: atom_id res chain seq x y z
N MET A 1 12.04 1.34 6.47
CA MET A 1 10.71 1.43 7.11
C MET A 1 10.62 0.31 8.12
N ASN A 2 10.26 0.59 9.38
CA ASN A 2 10.20 -0.41 10.44
C ASN A 2 9.01 -1.36 10.18
N THR A 3 9.17 -2.67 10.42
CA THR A 3 8.14 -3.70 10.20
C THR A 3 6.84 -3.39 10.95
N ASN A 4 6.93 -2.81 12.14
CA ASN A 4 5.77 -2.38 12.93
C ASN A 4 4.98 -1.25 12.24
N GLN A 5 5.66 -0.31 11.58
CA GLN A 5 5.02 0.78 10.85
C GLN A 5 4.31 0.28 9.58
N GLN A 6 4.90 -0.69 8.87
CA GLN A 6 4.24 -1.32 7.71
C GLN A 6 2.96 -2.06 8.11
N LYS A 7 3.01 -2.81 9.22
CA LYS A 7 1.84 -3.52 9.77
C LYS A 7 0.74 -2.55 10.16
N SER A 8 1.07 -1.46 10.87
CA SER A 8 0.11 -0.45 11.30
C SER A 8 -0.57 0.22 10.11
N ASN A 9 0.19 0.62 9.09
CA ASN A 9 -0.36 1.24 7.88
C ASN A 9 -1.29 0.26 7.13
N TRP A 10 -0.87 -1.00 6.99
CA TRP A 10 -1.69 -2.02 6.32
C TRP A 10 -3.02 -2.25 7.03
N ILE A 11 -3.00 -2.34 8.38
CA ILE A 11 -4.23 -2.50 9.19
C ILE A 11 -5.13 -1.29 9.03
N LEU A 12 -4.57 -0.08 9.06
CA LEU A 12 -5.32 1.16 8.88
C LEU A 12 -6.00 1.24 7.51
N ASP A 13 -5.27 0.91 6.44
CA ASP A 13 -5.80 0.86 5.07
C ASP A 13 -6.92 -0.18 4.95
N ALA A 14 -6.75 -1.36 5.58
CA ALA A 14 -7.76 -2.41 5.59
C ALA A 14 -9.03 -1.98 6.35
N LEU A 15 -8.88 -1.31 7.49
CA LEU A 15 -10.00 -0.77 8.28
C LEU A 15 -10.74 0.34 7.52
N LEU A 16 -10.01 1.25 6.87
CA LEU A 16 -10.61 2.30 6.04
C LEU A 16 -11.40 1.69 4.88
N PHE A 17 -10.85 0.69 4.21
CA PHE A 17 -11.55 0.01 3.11
C PHE A 17 -12.78 -0.75 3.60
N ALA A 18 -12.67 -1.52 4.69
CA ALA A 18 -13.80 -2.24 5.28
C ALA A 18 -14.90 -1.28 5.74
N GLY A 19 -14.55 -0.18 6.43
CA GLY A 19 -15.48 0.86 6.83
C GLY A 19 -16.19 1.49 5.63
N PHE A 20 -15.44 1.78 4.56
CA PHE A 20 -16.01 2.30 3.32
C PHE A 20 -17.00 1.32 2.67
N LEU A 21 -16.69 0.00 2.64
CA LEU A 21 -17.62 -1.01 2.14
C LEU A 21 -18.91 -1.09 2.97
N VAL A 22 -18.80 -0.99 4.31
CA VAL A 22 -19.96 -1.02 5.21
C VAL A 22 -20.90 0.15 4.94
N THR A 23 -20.39 1.31 4.48
CA THR A 23 -21.27 2.45 4.13
C THR A 23 -22.19 2.17 2.94
N PHE A 24 -21.91 1.18 2.09
CA PHE A 24 -22.81 0.75 1.02
C PHE A 24 -23.96 -0.15 1.53
N ALA A 25 -23.83 -0.72 2.71
CA ALA A 25 -24.85 -1.58 3.31
C ALA A 25 -25.91 -0.76 4.05
N LEU A 26 -26.52 0.24 3.38
CA LEU A 26 -27.46 1.18 3.99
C LEU A 26 -28.70 0.49 4.56
N ASP A 27 -29.17 -0.59 3.93
CA ASP A 27 -30.32 -1.37 4.41
C ASP A 27 -30.06 -2.04 5.78
N TRP A 28 -28.79 -2.33 6.09
CA TRP A 28 -28.40 -2.94 7.36
C TRP A 28 -28.01 -1.90 8.41
N THR A 29 -27.30 -0.85 7.99
CA THR A 29 -26.80 0.16 8.92
C THR A 29 -27.81 1.26 9.23
N GLY A 30 -28.72 1.53 8.29
CA GLY A 30 -29.59 2.67 8.36
C GLY A 30 -28.85 4.00 8.17
N LEU A 31 -29.61 5.07 7.91
CA LEU A 31 -29.05 6.38 7.63
C LEU A 31 -28.20 6.96 8.77
N PRO A 32 -28.60 6.86 10.07
CA PRO A 32 -27.79 7.41 11.15
C PRO A 32 -26.40 6.76 11.26
N MET A 33 -26.34 5.42 11.20
CA MET A 33 -25.07 4.69 11.28
C MET A 33 -24.20 4.96 10.05
N HIS A 34 -24.80 5.02 8.85
CA HIS A 34 -24.09 5.40 7.62
C HIS A 34 -23.39 6.77 7.76
N GLN A 35 -24.09 7.77 8.29
CA GLN A 35 -23.54 9.12 8.50
C GLN A 35 -22.37 9.12 9.50
N TRP A 36 -22.51 8.38 10.63
CA TRP A 36 -21.44 8.27 11.62
C TRP A 36 -20.21 7.53 11.08
N ILE A 37 -20.40 6.40 10.39
CA ILE A 37 -19.31 5.64 9.79
C ILE A 37 -18.62 6.51 8.72
N GLY A 38 -19.36 7.22 7.89
CA GLY A 38 -18.85 8.14 6.88
C GLY A 38 -18.00 9.26 7.49
N LEU A 39 -18.51 9.91 8.56
CA LEU A 39 -17.79 10.98 9.24
C LEU A 39 -16.48 10.48 9.90
N PHE A 40 -16.56 9.41 10.69
CA PHE A 40 -15.38 8.86 11.36
C PHE A 40 -14.37 8.29 10.35
N GLY A 41 -14.85 7.62 9.31
CA GLY A 41 -14.01 7.15 8.20
C GLY A 41 -13.31 8.31 7.50
N GLY A 42 -14.01 9.40 7.24
CA GLY A 42 -13.46 10.63 6.66
C GLY A 42 -12.41 11.28 7.55
N LEU A 43 -12.66 11.40 8.85
CA LEU A 43 -11.69 11.93 9.83
C LEU A 43 -10.44 11.05 9.91
N LEU A 44 -10.62 9.73 9.90
CA LEU A 44 -9.51 8.79 9.93
C LEU A 44 -8.67 8.87 8.64
N ALA A 45 -9.32 8.97 7.48
CA ALA A 45 -8.66 9.16 6.19
C ALA A 45 -7.89 10.49 6.13
N ALA A 46 -8.47 11.58 6.62
CA ALA A 46 -7.81 12.88 6.70
C ALA A 46 -6.60 12.83 7.63
N SER A 47 -6.71 12.19 8.79
CA SER A 47 -5.61 11.99 9.73
C SER A 47 -4.49 11.16 9.11
N HIS A 48 -4.82 10.07 8.40
CA HIS A 48 -3.85 9.25 7.66
C HIS A 48 -3.10 10.09 6.62
N LEU A 49 -3.81 10.93 5.87
CA LEU A 49 -3.20 11.82 4.88
C LEU A 49 -2.23 12.82 5.51
N VAL A 50 -2.62 13.45 6.63
CA VAL A 50 -1.77 14.41 7.35
C VAL A 50 -0.50 13.73 7.89
N LEU A 51 -0.63 12.54 8.46
CA LEU A 51 0.53 11.76 8.93
C LEU A 51 1.50 11.41 7.79
N HIS A 52 0.99 11.19 6.58
CA HIS A 52 1.79 10.86 5.40
C HIS A 52 2.09 12.07 4.49
N TRP A 53 1.83 13.31 4.95
CA TRP A 53 1.98 14.54 4.15
C TRP A 53 3.36 14.70 3.51
N LYS A 54 4.43 14.32 4.22
CA LYS A 54 5.80 14.35 3.66
C LYS A 54 5.94 13.46 2.42
N TRP A 55 5.31 12.28 2.45
CA TRP A 55 5.30 11.36 1.32
C TRP A 55 4.48 11.94 0.16
N VAL A 56 3.26 12.41 0.43
CA VAL A 56 2.39 13.05 -0.57
C VAL A 56 3.11 14.20 -1.26
N SER A 57 3.69 15.12 -0.50
CA SER A 57 4.45 16.25 -1.03
C SER A 57 5.65 15.82 -1.89
N ALA A 58 6.39 14.78 -1.46
CA ALA A 58 7.52 14.26 -2.22
C ALA A 58 7.09 13.64 -3.56
N VAL A 59 6.00 12.89 -3.58
CA VAL A 59 5.46 12.27 -4.80
C VAL A 59 4.91 13.33 -5.75
N THR A 60 4.17 14.32 -5.24
CA THR A 60 3.63 15.44 -6.02
C THR A 60 4.74 16.24 -6.71
N ARG A 61 5.82 16.56 -5.99
CA ARG A 61 6.97 17.26 -6.58
C ARG A 61 7.64 16.44 -7.67
N ARG A 62 7.74 15.12 -7.51
CA ARG A 62 8.32 14.23 -8.52
C ARG A 62 7.45 14.07 -9.76
N PHE A 63 6.12 14.23 -9.64
CA PHE A 63 5.18 14.11 -10.74
C PHE A 63 5.51 15.09 -11.88
N PHE A 64 5.92 16.32 -11.55
CA PHE A 64 6.32 17.35 -12.52
C PHE A 64 7.76 17.19 -13.03
N GLY A 65 8.53 16.22 -12.50
CA GLY A 65 9.91 15.92 -12.88
C GLY A 65 10.02 14.77 -13.90
N LYS A 66 11.24 14.20 -13.98
CA LYS A 66 11.54 13.02 -14.82
C LYS A 66 11.03 11.75 -14.10
N THR A 67 9.77 11.39 -14.29
CA THR A 67 9.16 10.17 -13.74
C THR A 67 8.67 9.26 -14.87
N SER A 68 8.62 7.93 -14.60
CA SER A 68 8.06 6.96 -15.55
C SER A 68 6.56 7.18 -15.75
N VAL A 69 6.04 6.79 -16.91
CA VAL A 69 4.60 6.86 -17.24
C VAL A 69 3.78 6.06 -16.21
N GLN A 70 4.29 4.91 -15.79
CA GLN A 70 3.64 4.06 -14.79
C GLN A 70 3.49 4.77 -13.43
N ALA A 71 4.54 5.46 -12.95
CA ALA A 71 4.49 6.20 -11.69
C ALA A 71 3.50 7.38 -11.77
N ARG A 72 3.39 8.03 -12.93
CA ARG A 72 2.38 9.07 -13.17
C ARG A 72 0.96 8.49 -13.14
N GLY A 73 0.76 7.30 -13.73
CA GLY A 73 -0.54 6.62 -13.68
C GLY A 73 -0.99 6.32 -12.25
N TYR A 74 -0.11 5.81 -11.41
CA TYR A 74 -0.42 5.56 -10.00
C TYR A 74 -0.73 6.85 -9.23
N TYR A 75 0.03 7.92 -9.47
CA TYR A 75 -0.24 9.21 -8.85
C TYR A 75 -1.62 9.76 -9.26
N LEU A 76 -1.98 9.70 -10.54
CA LEU A 76 -3.29 10.14 -11.04
C LEU A 76 -4.42 9.31 -10.41
N LEU A 77 -4.24 8.01 -10.28
CA LEU A 77 -5.21 7.13 -9.62
C LEU A 77 -5.40 7.53 -8.15
N ASP A 78 -4.32 7.79 -7.42
CA ASP A 78 -4.36 8.22 -6.03
C ASP A 78 -5.03 9.60 -5.88
N ALA A 79 -4.72 10.54 -6.78
CA ALA A 79 -5.34 11.85 -6.81
C ALA A 79 -6.84 11.77 -7.12
N ALA A 80 -7.26 10.89 -8.05
CA ALA A 80 -8.66 10.66 -8.38
C ALA A 80 -9.43 10.05 -7.20
N ILE A 81 -8.87 9.06 -6.51
CA ILE A 81 -9.46 8.47 -5.29
C ILE A 81 -9.63 9.55 -4.21
N MET A 82 -8.61 10.37 -4.01
CA MET A 82 -8.64 11.45 -3.02
C MET A 82 -9.70 12.51 -3.33
N THR A 83 -9.81 12.90 -4.59
CA THR A 83 -10.86 13.82 -5.07
C THR A 83 -12.23 13.19 -4.86
N GLY A 84 -12.40 11.90 -5.17
CA GLY A 84 -13.63 11.17 -4.95
C GLY A 84 -14.03 11.16 -3.47
N PHE A 85 -13.12 10.84 -2.56
CA PHE A 85 -13.41 10.89 -1.11
C PHE A 85 -13.78 12.30 -0.63
N SER A 86 -13.07 13.33 -1.11
CA SER A 86 -13.40 14.72 -0.76
C SER A 86 -14.82 15.08 -1.22
N LEU A 87 -15.19 14.67 -2.43
CA LEU A 87 -16.52 14.90 -2.98
C LEU A 87 -17.60 14.14 -2.20
N ILE A 88 -17.36 12.89 -1.83
CA ILE A 88 -18.26 12.08 -1.00
C ILE A 88 -18.49 12.75 0.35
N LEU A 89 -17.42 13.17 1.03
CA LEU A 89 -17.54 13.82 2.34
C LEU A 89 -18.28 15.15 2.26
N MET A 90 -17.96 16.00 1.29
CA MET A 90 -18.60 17.28 1.10
C MET A 90 -20.11 17.13 0.78
N THR A 91 -20.44 16.26 -0.17
CA THR A 91 -21.84 16.02 -0.54
C THR A 91 -22.60 15.32 0.59
N GLY A 92 -21.96 14.35 1.28
CA GLY A 92 -22.54 13.66 2.43
C GLY A 92 -22.87 14.62 3.58
N LEU A 93 -22.00 15.58 3.88
CA LEU A 93 -22.27 16.62 4.87
C LEU A 93 -23.43 17.52 4.44
N VAL A 94 -23.47 17.95 3.17
CA VAL A 94 -24.54 18.82 2.65
C VAL A 94 -25.91 18.15 2.74
N ILE A 95 -26.02 16.85 2.44
CA ILE A 95 -27.29 16.10 2.51
C ILE A 95 -27.55 15.46 3.89
N SER A 96 -26.66 15.68 4.86
CA SER A 96 -26.79 15.06 6.18
C SER A 96 -28.03 15.57 6.95
N THR A 97 -28.59 14.69 7.75
CA THR A 97 -29.71 15.06 8.65
C THR A 97 -29.26 16.01 9.75
N TRP A 98 -27.95 16.10 10.03
CA TRP A 98 -27.41 17.00 11.07
C TRP A 98 -27.44 18.47 10.68
N LEU A 99 -27.15 18.78 9.41
CA LEU A 99 -27.20 20.15 8.91
C LEU A 99 -28.62 20.59 8.56
N SER A 100 -29.53 19.64 8.31
CA SER A 100 -30.96 19.90 8.00
C SER A 100 -31.18 21.02 6.99
N LEU A 101 -30.31 21.10 5.98
CA LEU A 101 -30.35 22.15 4.98
C LEU A 101 -31.58 21.99 4.10
N ASN A 102 -32.36 23.08 3.93
CA ASN A 102 -33.48 23.08 3.00
C ASN A 102 -32.95 23.23 1.55
N LEU A 103 -32.56 22.11 0.94
CA LEU A 103 -31.97 22.08 -0.39
C LEU A 103 -33.07 21.99 -1.45
N ALA A 104 -33.16 23.00 -2.33
CA ALA A 104 -34.10 23.00 -3.45
C ALA A 104 -33.84 21.80 -4.41
N ASN A 105 -32.62 21.30 -4.50
CA ASN A 105 -32.18 20.23 -5.40
C ASN A 105 -31.55 19.05 -4.64
N TYR A 106 -32.17 18.59 -3.56
CA TYR A 106 -31.68 17.46 -2.75
C TYR A 106 -31.34 16.21 -3.57
N ALA A 107 -32.21 15.86 -4.54
CA ALA A 107 -32.01 14.71 -5.40
C ALA A 107 -30.71 14.78 -6.23
N VAL A 108 -30.31 15.98 -6.67
CA VAL A 108 -29.06 16.17 -7.41
C VAL A 108 -27.87 15.91 -6.50
N TRP A 109 -27.87 16.43 -5.27
CA TRP A 109 -26.79 16.20 -4.30
C TRP A 109 -26.67 14.74 -3.91
N ALA A 110 -27.80 14.05 -3.69
CA ALA A 110 -27.84 12.63 -3.39
C ALA A 110 -27.29 11.79 -4.56
N ASN A 111 -27.64 12.13 -5.80
CA ASN A 111 -27.11 11.47 -7.01
C ASN A 111 -25.60 11.70 -7.16
N VAL A 112 -25.11 12.91 -6.92
CA VAL A 112 -23.66 13.20 -6.96
C VAL A 112 -22.95 12.40 -5.90
N HIS A 113 -23.47 12.32 -4.67
CA HIS A 113 -22.90 11.52 -3.59
C HIS A 113 -22.83 10.04 -3.96
N ALA A 114 -23.91 9.45 -4.44
CA ALA A 114 -23.97 8.03 -4.84
C ALA A 114 -23.03 7.74 -6.00
N THR A 115 -23.03 8.57 -7.05
CA THR A 115 -22.16 8.40 -8.22
C THR A 115 -20.69 8.52 -7.84
N ALA A 116 -20.32 9.52 -7.02
CA ALA A 116 -18.97 9.69 -6.51
C ALA A 116 -18.53 8.47 -5.68
N SER A 117 -19.43 7.92 -4.84
CA SER A 117 -19.15 6.75 -4.01
C SER A 117 -18.86 5.51 -4.86
N ILE A 118 -19.72 5.22 -5.84
CA ILE A 118 -19.54 4.07 -6.74
C ILE A 118 -18.26 4.22 -7.57
N THR A 119 -18.02 5.41 -8.13
CA THR A 119 -16.82 5.68 -8.92
C THR A 119 -15.56 5.51 -8.08
N THR A 120 -15.56 6.04 -6.86
CA THR A 120 -14.42 5.91 -5.93
C THR A 120 -14.20 4.45 -5.56
N LEU A 121 -15.25 3.66 -5.31
CA LEU A 121 -15.14 2.22 -5.06
C LEU A 121 -14.46 1.49 -6.22
N ILE A 122 -14.89 1.76 -7.46
CA ILE A 122 -14.28 1.17 -8.66
C ILE A 122 -12.78 1.51 -8.75
N LEU A 123 -12.40 2.77 -8.50
CA LEU A 123 -11.00 3.19 -8.51
C LEU A 123 -10.18 2.50 -7.39
N ILE A 124 -10.76 2.31 -6.21
CA ILE A 124 -10.10 1.59 -5.11
C ILE A 124 -9.89 0.11 -5.46
N VAL A 125 -10.91 -0.55 -6.00
CA VAL A 125 -10.82 -1.95 -6.44
C VAL A 125 -9.75 -2.10 -7.52
N LEU A 126 -9.70 -1.19 -8.48
CA LEU A 126 -8.65 -1.13 -9.49
C LEU A 126 -7.26 -0.97 -8.85
N LYS A 127 -7.11 -0.06 -7.89
CA LYS A 127 -5.85 0.14 -7.16
C LYS A 127 -5.42 -1.11 -6.40
N ILE A 128 -6.36 -1.77 -5.68
CA ILE A 128 -6.09 -3.02 -4.98
C ILE A 128 -5.64 -4.10 -5.96
N GLY A 129 -6.31 -4.24 -7.11
CA GLY A 129 -5.94 -5.18 -8.15
C GLY A 129 -4.51 -4.96 -8.67
N LEU A 130 -4.15 -3.70 -8.97
CA LEU A 130 -2.81 -3.33 -9.44
C LEU A 130 -1.72 -3.57 -8.40
N HIS A 131 -2.03 -3.46 -7.10
CA HIS A 131 -1.09 -3.65 -5.99
C HIS A 131 -1.25 -4.98 -5.25
N SER A 132 -2.09 -5.90 -5.75
CA SER A 132 -2.46 -7.15 -5.07
C SER A 132 -1.26 -7.99 -4.64
N ARG A 133 -0.26 -8.15 -5.50
CA ARG A 133 0.99 -8.90 -5.18
C ARG A 133 1.74 -8.30 -4.00
N TRP A 134 1.85 -6.97 -3.95
CA TRP A 134 2.50 -6.27 -2.85
C TRP A 134 1.68 -6.39 -1.56
N ILE A 135 0.36 -6.16 -1.63
CA ILE A 135 -0.56 -6.27 -0.48
C ILE A 135 -0.46 -7.66 0.15
N VAL A 136 -0.55 -8.73 -0.67
CA VAL A 136 -0.45 -10.13 -0.20
C VAL A 136 0.94 -10.40 0.40
N SER A 137 2.01 -9.89 -0.20
CA SER A 137 3.37 -10.11 0.32
C SER A 137 3.58 -9.45 1.69
N VAL A 138 3.05 -8.23 1.89
CA VAL A 138 3.09 -7.53 3.17
C VAL A 138 2.23 -8.24 4.21
N ALA A 139 1.01 -8.65 3.85
CA ALA A 139 0.12 -9.39 4.74
C ALA A 139 0.78 -10.70 5.23
N ARG A 140 1.37 -11.49 4.33
CA ARG A 140 2.06 -12.74 4.68
C ARG A 140 3.25 -12.52 5.62
N ARG A 141 4.03 -11.46 5.42
CA ARG A 141 5.21 -11.17 6.25
C ARG A 141 4.86 -10.55 7.60
N SER A 142 3.82 -9.72 7.64
CA SER A 142 3.54 -8.88 8.82
C SER A 142 2.45 -9.45 9.71
N ILE A 143 1.46 -10.18 9.15
CA ILE A 143 0.30 -10.69 9.88
C ILE A 143 0.42 -12.19 10.10
N PHE A 144 0.92 -12.93 9.10
CA PHE A 144 1.13 -14.37 9.15
C PHE A 144 2.63 -14.67 8.98
N PRO A 145 3.49 -14.28 9.97
CA PRO A 145 4.90 -14.64 9.86
C PRO A 145 4.97 -16.19 9.79
N PRO A 146 5.73 -16.76 8.85
CA PRO A 146 5.97 -18.18 8.85
C PRO A 146 6.51 -18.54 10.23
N ALA A 147 5.97 -19.64 10.81
CA ALA A 147 6.47 -20.17 12.09
C ALA A 147 8.00 -20.15 12.02
N SER A 148 8.62 -19.43 12.96
CA SER A 148 10.07 -19.22 12.99
C SER A 148 10.73 -20.56 12.73
N GLN A 149 11.39 -20.72 11.57
CA GLN A 149 12.30 -21.83 11.39
C GLN A 149 13.24 -21.77 12.57
N PRO A 150 13.42 -22.88 13.32
CA PRO A 150 14.39 -22.91 14.41
C PRO A 150 15.69 -22.33 13.85
N ALA A 151 16.20 -21.29 14.51
CA ALA A 151 17.43 -20.65 14.09
C ALA A 151 18.42 -21.77 13.73
N PRO A 152 19.10 -21.74 12.58
CA PRO A 152 20.06 -22.78 12.25
C PRO A 152 21.01 -22.85 13.43
N VAL A 153 20.89 -23.96 14.17
CA VAL A 153 21.74 -24.23 15.33
C VAL A 153 23.16 -24.05 14.81
N LEU A 154 23.82 -23.04 15.38
CA LEU A 154 25.18 -22.66 15.09
C LEU A 154 26.08 -23.91 15.00
N ARG A 155 26.19 -24.51 13.85
CA ARG A 155 27.34 -25.35 13.48
C ARG A 155 28.55 -24.45 13.19
N THR A 156 28.60 -23.29 13.85
CA THR A 156 29.53 -22.19 13.52
C THR A 156 30.95 -22.46 13.96
N SER A 157 31.18 -23.35 14.92
CA SER A 157 32.55 -23.60 15.39
C SER A 157 33.32 -24.64 14.57
N GLN A 158 32.63 -25.61 14.01
CA GLN A 158 33.30 -26.62 13.17
C GLN A 158 33.44 -26.19 11.71
N THR A 159 32.43 -25.50 11.16
CA THR A 159 32.49 -25.01 9.78
C THR A 159 33.48 -23.85 9.62
N LEU A 160 33.62 -22.98 10.63
CA LEU A 160 34.62 -21.91 10.61
C LEU A 160 36.04 -22.47 10.78
N ARG A 161 36.25 -23.53 11.57
CA ARG A 161 37.54 -24.20 11.66
C ARG A 161 37.90 -24.96 10.37
N GLN A 162 36.92 -25.61 9.73
CA GLN A 162 37.12 -26.25 8.43
C GLN A 162 37.33 -25.24 7.29
N ALA A 163 36.57 -24.13 7.29
CA ALA A 163 36.77 -23.05 6.33
C ALA A 163 38.09 -22.33 6.52
N ALA A 164 38.55 -22.11 7.77
CA ALA A 164 39.87 -21.53 8.03
C ALA A 164 41.00 -22.48 7.69
N ALA A 165 40.84 -23.79 7.86
CA ALA A 165 41.83 -24.77 7.43
C ALA A 165 41.88 -24.91 5.90
N SER A 166 40.76 -24.82 5.18
CA SER A 166 40.73 -24.87 3.72
C SER A 166 41.22 -23.57 3.05
N VAL A 167 41.14 -22.43 3.75
CA VAL A 167 41.70 -21.15 3.26
C VAL A 167 43.22 -21.07 3.45
N ALA A 168 43.77 -21.79 4.45
CA ALA A 168 45.20 -21.84 4.66
C ALA A 168 45.95 -22.73 3.62
N ASP A 169 45.21 -23.61 2.93
CA ASP A 169 45.79 -24.58 1.95
C ASP A 169 45.40 -24.25 0.50
N SER A 170 44.63 -23.18 0.26
CA SER A 170 44.29 -22.74 -1.09
C SER A 170 45.30 -21.70 -1.58
N GLU A 171 46.30 -22.15 -2.36
CA GLU A 171 46.99 -21.28 -3.29
C GLU A 171 46.00 -20.41 -4.06
N ALA A 172 46.37 -19.15 -4.24
CA ALA A 172 45.55 -18.09 -4.87
C ALA A 172 44.80 -18.63 -6.11
N LEU A 173 43.49 -18.51 -6.06
CA LEU A 173 42.60 -18.84 -7.18
C LEU A 173 43.17 -18.26 -8.47
N PRO A 174 43.39 -19.06 -9.50
CA PRO A 174 43.92 -18.56 -10.75
C PRO A 174 42.97 -17.49 -11.31
N ARG A 175 43.53 -16.40 -11.78
CA ARG A 175 42.82 -15.20 -12.28
C ARG A 175 41.63 -15.52 -13.20
N ARG A 176 41.70 -16.66 -13.86
CA ARG A 176 40.69 -17.20 -14.77
C ARG A 176 39.41 -17.68 -14.05
N ASP A 177 39.52 -18.26 -12.87
CA ASP A 177 38.38 -18.77 -12.11
C ASP A 177 37.68 -17.64 -11.32
N PHE A 178 38.45 -16.64 -10.88
CA PHE A 178 37.90 -15.39 -10.35
C PHE A 178 37.04 -14.65 -11.38
N LEU A 179 37.52 -14.54 -12.64
CA LEU A 179 36.78 -13.91 -13.73
C LEU A 179 35.50 -14.69 -14.12
N ARG A 180 35.56 -16.02 -14.08
CA ARG A 180 34.36 -16.87 -14.30
C ARG A 180 33.34 -16.70 -13.20
N LEU A 181 33.75 -16.63 -11.93
CA LEU A 181 32.87 -16.42 -10.80
C LEU A 181 32.19 -15.04 -10.85
N MET A 182 32.98 -13.99 -11.17
CA MET A 182 32.42 -12.63 -11.33
C MET A 182 31.50 -12.52 -12.55
N GLY A 183 31.81 -13.21 -13.65
CA GLY A 183 30.94 -13.28 -14.83
C GLY A 183 29.60 -13.97 -14.54
N SER A 184 29.59 -15.07 -13.79
CA SER A 184 28.36 -15.78 -13.43
C SER A 184 27.47 -14.97 -12.48
N VAL A 185 28.06 -14.28 -11.50
CA VAL A 185 27.32 -13.38 -10.59
C VAL A 185 26.72 -12.20 -11.35
N GLY A 186 27.47 -11.63 -12.32
CA GLY A 186 26.97 -10.54 -13.16
C GLY A 186 25.79 -10.95 -14.05
N VAL A 187 25.85 -12.15 -14.66
CA VAL A 187 24.75 -12.67 -15.49
C VAL A 187 23.51 -12.98 -14.67
N VAL A 188 23.66 -13.59 -13.50
CA VAL A 188 22.52 -13.87 -12.59
C VAL A 188 21.88 -12.58 -12.10
N SER A 189 22.67 -11.54 -11.81
CA SER A 189 22.15 -10.23 -11.40
C SER A 189 21.39 -9.54 -12.55
N LEU A 190 21.88 -9.65 -13.79
CA LEU A 190 21.19 -9.11 -14.97
C LEU A 190 19.88 -9.82 -15.25
N ILE A 191 19.82 -11.14 -15.12
CA ILE A 191 18.58 -11.93 -15.29
C ILE A 191 17.57 -11.60 -14.19
N ALA A 192 18.01 -11.42 -12.95
CA ALA A 192 17.13 -11.07 -11.83
C ALA A 192 16.51 -9.67 -11.96
N VAL A 193 17.16 -8.74 -12.69
CA VAL A 193 16.66 -7.38 -12.95
C VAL A 193 15.76 -7.32 -14.20
N SER A 194 15.92 -8.28 -15.15
CA SER A 194 15.20 -8.28 -16.43
C SER A 194 13.83 -8.95 -16.39
N PHE A 195 13.49 -9.69 -15.33
CA PHE A 195 12.17 -10.28 -15.12
C PHE A 195 11.50 -9.64 -13.92
N PRO A 196 10.53 -8.70 -14.15
CA PRO A 196 9.72 -8.09 -13.10
C PRO A 196 8.69 -9.06 -12.48
#